data_2fba45a67a682aada2e2f6f6173eebd8
#
_entry.id   2fba45a67a682aada2e2f6f6173eebd8
#
_cell.length_a   1.000
_cell.length_b   1.000
_cell.length_c   1.000
_cell.angle_alpha   90.00
_cell.angle_beta   90.00
_cell.angle_gamma   90.00
#
_symmetry.space_group_name_H-M   'P 1'
#
loop_
_entity.id
_entity.type
_entity.pdbx_description
1 polymer ?
#
loop_
_entity_poly.entity_id
_entity_poly.type
_entity_poly.pdbx_seq_one_letter_code
_entity_poly.pdbx_strand_id
1 'polypeptide(L)'
;MKEYKVWAYARSAASNLPALENQLAEVMREADRRGYIIVNSCMEQKYGTEFWRPDLFAMLTAVQQGRVNAVMVQSLDRLSHDITILYRILRFLQNYGVALITTETNLQYELYLTGLESRILARTARTGKRVPWEVAVDAD
;
A
#
# COMPACT_ATOMS: atom_id res chain seq x y z
N MET A 1 -20.30 -4.98 13.31
CA MET A 1 -19.74 -4.49 12.04
C MET A 1 -18.49 -3.67 12.34
N LYS A 2 -17.40 -3.97 11.64
CA LYS A 2 -16.14 -3.27 11.90
C LYS A 2 -16.16 -1.87 11.28
N GLU A 3 -15.86 -0.86 12.09
CA GLU A 3 -15.72 0.51 11.63
C GLU A 3 -14.30 0.71 11.09
N TYR A 4 -14.19 1.15 9.83
CA TYR A 4 -12.89 1.45 9.24
C TYR A 4 -12.62 2.95 9.30
N LYS A 5 -11.46 3.27 9.87
CA LYS A 5 -10.88 4.61 9.87
C LYS A 5 -9.75 4.60 8.84
N VAL A 6 -9.99 5.26 7.73
CA VAL A 6 -9.25 5.05 6.49
C VAL A 6 -8.30 6.20 6.21
N TRP A 7 -7.10 5.86 5.74
CA TRP A 7 -6.24 6.79 5.03
C TRP A 7 -6.37 6.49 3.53
N ALA A 8 -6.83 7.48 2.77
CA ALA A 8 -6.96 7.36 1.31
C ALA A 8 -5.66 7.84 0.66
N TYR A 9 -5.05 7.00 -0.16
CA TYR A 9 -3.76 7.27 -0.78
C TYR A 9 -3.87 7.16 -2.29
N ALA A 10 -3.40 8.19 -2.98
CA ALA A 10 -3.30 8.21 -4.44
C ALA A 10 -1.86 8.55 -4.83
N ARG A 11 -1.37 7.91 -5.89
CA ARG A 11 -0.02 8.13 -6.40
C ARG A 11 -0.01 8.08 -7.92
N SER A 12 0.79 8.95 -8.52
CA SER A 12 1.09 8.93 -9.96
C SER A 12 2.56 9.25 -10.17
N ALA A 13 3.20 8.54 -11.08
CA ALA A 13 4.56 8.84 -11.51
C ALA A 13 4.61 10.06 -12.44
N ALA A 14 3.53 10.27 -13.20
CA ALA A 14 3.46 11.35 -14.18
C ALA A 14 2.95 12.65 -13.55
N SER A 15 3.37 13.79 -14.11
CA SER A 15 2.86 15.10 -13.72
C SER A 15 1.49 15.34 -14.34
N ASN A 16 0.47 14.68 -13.78
CA ASN A 16 -0.91 14.79 -14.23
C ASN A 16 -1.83 14.95 -13.03
N LEU A 17 -1.92 16.18 -12.54
CA LEU A 17 -2.74 16.49 -11.37
C LEU A 17 -4.22 16.15 -11.55
N PRO A 18 -4.87 16.45 -12.69
CA PRO A 18 -6.28 16.04 -12.86
C PRO A 18 -6.51 14.53 -12.74
N ALA A 19 -5.63 13.71 -13.30
CA ALA A 19 -5.74 12.26 -13.18
C ALA A 19 -5.56 11.80 -11.73
N LEU A 20 -4.63 12.42 -11.02
CA LEU A 20 -4.36 12.11 -9.62
C LEU A 20 -5.54 12.50 -8.72
N GLU A 21 -6.12 13.68 -8.96
CA GLU A 21 -7.33 14.13 -8.27
C GLU A 21 -8.50 13.19 -8.51
N ASN A 22 -8.69 12.73 -9.76
CA ASN A 22 -9.74 11.79 -10.11
C ASN A 22 -9.54 10.45 -9.41
N GLN A 23 -8.31 9.99 -9.31
CA GLN A 23 -7.96 8.75 -8.60
C GLN A 23 -8.37 8.85 -7.11
N LEU A 24 -7.98 9.93 -6.46
CA LEU A 24 -8.32 10.13 -5.06
C LEU A 24 -9.83 10.27 -4.86
N ALA A 25 -10.50 11.03 -5.74
CA ALA A 25 -11.94 11.21 -5.67
C ALA A 25 -12.69 9.88 -5.79
N GLU A 26 -12.22 8.98 -6.66
CA GLU A 26 -12.79 7.64 -6.80
C GLU A 26 -12.68 6.84 -5.50
N VAL A 27 -11.49 6.86 -4.90
CA VAL A 27 -11.25 6.17 -3.63
C VAL A 27 -12.16 6.72 -2.53
N MET A 28 -12.23 8.04 -2.41
CA MET A 28 -13.03 8.69 -1.37
C MET A 28 -14.53 8.45 -1.55
N ARG A 29 -15.01 8.46 -2.80
CA ARG A 29 -16.41 8.13 -3.10
C ARG A 29 -16.74 6.70 -2.69
N GLU A 30 -15.86 5.76 -2.99
CA GLU A 30 -16.08 4.36 -2.63
C GLU A 30 -16.07 4.17 -1.11
N ALA A 31 -15.15 4.85 -0.42
CA ALA A 31 -15.12 4.83 1.06
C ALA A 31 -16.42 5.38 1.65
N ASP A 32 -16.91 6.49 1.11
CA ASP A 32 -18.16 7.10 1.56
C ASP A 32 -19.35 6.16 1.31
N ARG A 33 -19.42 5.56 0.13
CA ARG A 33 -20.46 4.61 -0.21
C ARG A 33 -20.51 3.43 0.75
N ARG A 34 -19.37 2.97 1.23
CA ARG A 34 -19.26 1.85 2.17
C ARG A 34 -19.42 2.27 3.63
N GLY A 35 -19.58 3.56 3.89
CA GLY A 35 -19.72 4.07 5.26
C GLY A 35 -18.42 4.12 6.04
N TYR A 36 -17.27 4.16 5.37
CA TYR A 36 -15.97 4.27 6.03
C TYR A 36 -15.69 5.72 6.41
N ILE A 37 -14.92 5.93 7.48
CA ILE A 37 -14.52 7.25 7.93
C ILE A 37 -13.16 7.59 7.34
N ILE A 38 -13.07 8.66 6.56
CA ILE A 38 -11.80 9.16 6.04
C ILE A 38 -11.14 10.01 7.13
N VAL A 39 -10.04 9.51 7.68
CA VAL A 39 -9.24 10.22 8.69
C VAL A 39 -8.28 11.18 8.01
N ASN A 40 -7.66 10.74 6.91
CA ASN A 40 -6.73 11.57 6.14
C ASN A 40 -6.67 11.06 4.70
N SER A 41 -6.14 11.91 3.83
CA SER A 41 -5.92 11.58 2.43
C SER A 41 -4.69 12.30 1.92
N CYS A 42 -4.05 11.74 0.89
CA CYS A 42 -2.93 12.40 0.23
C CYS A 42 -2.83 11.99 -1.23
N MET A 43 -2.18 12.87 -2.00
CA MET A 43 -1.86 12.65 -3.41
C MET A 43 -0.36 12.82 -3.56
N GLU A 44 0.32 11.75 -4.00
CA GLU A 44 1.77 11.74 -4.13
C GLU A 44 2.18 11.59 -5.58
N GLN A 45 2.98 12.55 -6.06
CA GLN A 45 3.53 12.52 -7.41
C GLN A 45 4.98 12.03 -7.33
N LYS A 46 5.17 10.70 -7.32
CA LYS A 46 6.45 10.03 -7.19
C LYS A 46 6.42 8.69 -7.91
N TYR A 47 7.56 8.26 -8.42
CA TYR A 47 7.69 6.91 -8.95
C TYR A 47 7.50 5.89 -7.82
N GLY A 48 6.84 4.77 -8.10
CA GLY A 48 6.60 3.71 -7.11
C GLY A 48 7.88 3.07 -6.60
N THR A 49 8.98 3.21 -7.34
CA THR A 49 10.29 2.69 -6.97
C THR A 49 11.17 3.73 -6.26
N GLU A 50 10.72 4.98 -6.13
CA GLU A 50 11.47 5.99 -5.41
C GLU A 50 11.54 5.66 -3.92
N PHE A 51 12.74 5.85 -3.34
CA PHE A 51 12.97 5.62 -1.93
C PHE A 51 12.30 6.69 -1.07
N TRP A 52 12.36 7.97 -1.48
CA TRP A 52 11.80 9.08 -0.71
C TRP A 52 10.37 9.39 -1.18
N ARG A 53 9.41 8.97 -0.38
CA ARG A 53 7.99 9.21 -0.63
C ARG A 53 7.35 9.72 0.66
N PRO A 54 7.40 11.04 0.91
CA PRO A 54 6.98 11.61 2.19
C PRO A 54 5.52 11.31 2.54
N ASP A 55 4.61 11.30 1.55
CA ASP A 55 3.20 11.01 1.84
C ASP A 55 2.99 9.55 2.21
N LEU A 56 3.71 8.63 1.56
CA LEU A 56 3.69 7.22 1.94
C LEU A 56 4.20 7.04 3.38
N PHE A 57 5.31 7.70 3.73
CA PHE A 57 5.87 7.61 5.07
C PHE A 57 4.92 8.20 6.11
N ALA A 58 4.24 9.31 5.80
CA ALA A 58 3.24 9.88 6.70
C ALA A 58 2.10 8.91 6.96
N MET A 59 1.64 8.22 5.93
CA MET A 59 0.62 7.18 6.05
C MET A 59 1.09 6.02 6.91
N LEU A 60 2.30 5.51 6.65
CA LEU A 60 2.86 4.39 7.43
C LEU A 60 3.07 4.77 8.89
N THR A 61 3.45 6.02 9.17
CA THR A 61 3.55 6.54 10.53
C THR A 61 2.19 6.54 11.23
N ALA A 62 1.15 6.98 10.54
CA ALA A 62 -0.22 6.96 11.08
C ALA A 62 -0.68 5.54 11.40
N VAL A 63 -0.33 4.56 10.55
CA VAL A 63 -0.58 3.14 10.78
C VAL A 63 0.11 2.69 12.07
N GLN A 64 1.40 3.00 12.19
CA GLN A 64 2.20 2.61 13.35
C GLN A 64 1.67 3.21 14.65
N GLN A 65 1.16 4.43 14.58
CA GLN A 65 0.60 5.14 15.73
C GLN A 65 -0.83 4.73 16.08
N GLY A 66 -1.43 3.84 15.29
CA GLY A 66 -2.80 3.39 15.52
C GLY A 66 -3.88 4.40 15.18
N ARG A 67 -3.56 5.44 14.40
CA ARG A 67 -4.53 6.48 14.03
C ARG A 67 -5.51 6.04 12.97
N VAL A 68 -5.14 5.05 12.17
CA VAL A 68 -6.01 4.46 11.15
C VAL A 68 -5.97 2.94 11.26
N ASN A 69 -7.04 2.28 10.86
CA ASN A 69 -7.09 0.81 10.83
C ASN A 69 -7.32 0.26 9.42
N ALA A 70 -7.31 1.14 8.43
CA ALA A 70 -7.40 0.75 7.03
C ALA A 70 -6.68 1.76 6.14
N VAL A 71 -6.11 1.27 5.05
CA VAL A 71 -5.54 2.06 3.98
C VAL A 71 -6.34 1.73 2.73
N MET A 72 -6.75 2.74 1.98
CA MET A 72 -7.53 2.54 0.77
C MET A 72 -6.84 3.18 -0.43
N VAL A 73 -6.71 2.39 -1.49
CA VAL A 73 -6.07 2.80 -2.74
C VAL A 73 -6.95 2.37 -3.91
N GLN A 74 -6.77 2.98 -5.06
CA GLN A 74 -7.48 2.57 -6.27
C GLN A 74 -7.08 1.16 -6.68
N SER A 75 -5.77 0.87 -6.65
CA SER A 75 -5.20 -0.43 -6.99
C SER A 75 -3.86 -0.58 -6.27
N LEU A 76 -3.35 -1.82 -6.17
CA LEU A 76 -2.13 -2.09 -5.42
C LEU A 76 -0.88 -1.46 -6.03
N ASP A 77 -0.85 -1.29 -7.34
CA ASP A 77 0.29 -0.68 -8.01
C ASP A 77 0.46 0.81 -7.64
N ARG A 78 -0.56 1.43 -7.05
CA ARG A 78 -0.43 2.78 -6.51
C ARG A 78 0.49 2.81 -5.29
N LEU A 79 0.59 1.72 -4.56
CA LEU A 79 1.59 1.60 -3.49
C LEU A 79 2.99 1.38 -4.06
N SER A 80 3.16 0.45 -4.99
CA SER A 80 4.40 0.28 -5.75
C SER A 80 4.20 -0.68 -6.92
N HIS A 81 4.94 -0.44 -8.00
CA HIS A 81 5.09 -1.39 -9.11
C HIS A 81 6.15 -2.44 -8.82
N ASP A 82 7.11 -2.13 -7.95
CA ASP A 82 8.16 -3.06 -7.57
C ASP A 82 7.63 -4.07 -6.57
N ILE A 83 7.73 -5.36 -6.90
CA ILE A 83 7.14 -6.42 -6.07
C ILE A 83 7.81 -6.54 -4.70
N THR A 84 9.10 -6.20 -4.59
CA THR A 84 9.82 -6.25 -3.31
C THR A 84 9.35 -5.11 -2.39
N ILE A 85 9.23 -3.90 -2.93
CA ILE A 85 8.74 -2.75 -2.17
C ILE A 85 7.29 -2.98 -1.76
N LEU A 86 6.46 -3.45 -2.70
CA LEU A 86 5.06 -3.77 -2.42
C LEU A 86 4.95 -4.81 -1.30
N TYR A 87 5.75 -5.87 -1.36
CA TYR A 87 5.78 -6.89 -0.31
C TYR A 87 6.08 -6.28 1.06
N ARG A 88 7.08 -5.40 1.15
CA ARG A 88 7.45 -4.75 2.41
C ARG A 88 6.32 -3.87 2.95
N ILE A 89 5.65 -3.12 2.08
CA ILE A 89 4.52 -2.28 2.49
C ILE A 89 3.38 -3.16 3.01
N LEU A 90 3.02 -4.21 2.29
CA LEU A 90 1.93 -5.10 2.68
C LEU A 90 2.22 -5.82 4.00
N ARG A 91 3.46 -6.28 4.20
CA ARG A 91 3.85 -6.90 5.46
C ARG A 91 3.79 -5.93 6.63
N PHE A 92 4.21 -4.68 6.40
CA PHE A 92 4.10 -3.63 7.41
C PHE A 92 2.64 -3.42 7.82
N LEU A 93 1.75 -3.27 6.85
CA LEU A 93 0.32 -3.09 7.12
C LEU A 93 -0.27 -4.30 7.86
N GLN A 94 0.07 -5.50 7.41
CA GLN A 94 -0.38 -6.72 8.05
C GLN A 94 0.09 -6.82 9.50
N ASN A 95 1.36 -6.47 9.76
CA ASN A 95 1.93 -6.54 11.10
C ASN A 95 1.24 -5.61 12.09
N TYR A 96 0.70 -4.50 11.61
CA TYR A 96 -0.06 -3.57 12.45
C TYR A 96 -1.57 -3.83 12.41
N GLY A 97 -2.00 -4.91 11.78
CA GLY A 97 -3.41 -5.28 11.74
C GLY A 97 -4.29 -4.32 10.94
N VAL A 98 -3.70 -3.58 10.01
CA VAL A 98 -4.41 -2.60 9.19
C VAL A 98 -4.93 -3.26 7.92
N ALA A 99 -6.22 -3.07 7.62
CA ALA A 99 -6.82 -3.59 6.40
C ALA A 99 -6.30 -2.81 5.18
N LEU A 100 -6.09 -3.51 4.07
CA LEU A 100 -5.83 -2.87 2.79
C LEU A 100 -7.02 -3.08 1.88
N ILE A 101 -7.58 -1.99 1.41
CA ILE A 101 -8.83 -1.96 0.66
C ILE A 101 -8.55 -1.29 -0.69
N THR A 102 -8.99 -1.93 -1.77
CA THR A 102 -9.01 -1.29 -3.08
C THR A 102 -10.44 -0.88 -3.42
N THR A 103 -10.62 -0.11 -4.48
CA THR A 103 -11.96 0.26 -4.92
C THR A 103 -12.78 -0.95 -5.37
N GLU A 104 -12.13 -2.06 -5.68
CA GLU A 104 -12.81 -3.29 -6.11
C GLU A 104 -13.07 -4.25 -4.97
N THR A 105 -12.10 -4.44 -4.06
CA THR A 105 -12.21 -5.47 -3.02
C THR A 105 -11.31 -5.20 -1.83
N ASN A 106 -11.59 -5.88 -0.72
CA ASN A 106 -10.69 -5.94 0.42
C ASN A 106 -9.63 -7.00 0.16
N LEU A 107 -8.36 -6.66 0.40
CA LEU A 107 -7.26 -7.57 0.14
C LEU A 107 -7.20 -8.68 1.19
N GLN A 108 -7.01 -9.90 0.72
CA GLN A 108 -6.68 -11.03 1.58
C GLN A 108 -5.17 -11.20 1.60
N TYR A 109 -4.53 -10.74 2.67
CA TYR A 109 -3.08 -10.66 2.78
C TYR A 109 -2.38 -11.97 2.52
N GLU A 110 -2.82 -13.04 3.18
CA GLU A 110 -2.13 -14.34 3.08
C GLU A 110 -2.06 -14.84 1.64
N LEU A 111 -3.18 -14.79 0.95
CA LEU A 111 -3.24 -15.26 -0.44
C LEU A 111 -2.37 -14.41 -1.36
N TYR A 112 -2.46 -13.09 -1.20
CA TYR A 112 -1.73 -12.16 -2.05
C TYR A 112 -0.22 -12.20 -1.76
N LEU A 113 0.16 -12.23 -0.48
CA LEU A 113 1.57 -12.29 -0.08
C LEU A 113 2.23 -13.59 -0.53
N THR A 114 1.52 -14.72 -0.47
CA THR A 114 2.02 -15.99 -0.99
C THR A 114 2.35 -15.88 -2.48
N GLY A 115 1.47 -15.24 -3.25
CA GLY A 115 1.72 -14.99 -4.68
C GLY A 115 2.94 -14.09 -4.92
N LEU A 116 3.08 -13.03 -4.13
CA LEU A 116 4.23 -12.13 -4.22
C LEU A 116 5.52 -12.85 -3.85
N GLU A 117 5.51 -13.65 -2.80
CA GLU A 117 6.68 -14.43 -2.36
C GLU A 117 7.15 -15.37 -3.47
N SER A 118 6.23 -16.07 -4.13
CA SER A 118 6.55 -16.94 -5.26
C SER A 118 7.21 -16.17 -6.40
N ARG A 119 6.69 -14.98 -6.72
CA ARG A 119 7.24 -14.13 -7.78
C ARG A 119 8.62 -13.59 -7.41
N ILE A 120 8.82 -13.22 -6.16
CA ILE A 120 10.12 -12.73 -5.66
C ILE A 120 11.15 -13.86 -5.69
N LEU A 121 10.79 -15.08 -5.27
CA LEU A 121 11.68 -16.23 -5.33
C LEU A 121 12.08 -16.56 -6.77
N ALA A 122 11.16 -16.50 -7.71
CA ALA A 122 11.46 -16.74 -9.13
C ALA A 122 12.45 -15.67 -9.66
N ARG A 123 12.27 -14.42 -9.28
CA ARG A 123 13.19 -13.34 -9.67
C ARG A 123 14.57 -13.53 -9.04
N THR A 124 14.63 -13.92 -7.77
CA THR A 124 15.87 -14.20 -7.05
C THR A 124 16.67 -15.30 -7.73
N ALA A 125 16.00 -16.36 -8.16
CA ALA A 125 16.64 -17.47 -8.88
C ALA A 125 17.31 -17.01 -10.18
N ARG A 126 16.76 -15.96 -10.84
CA ARG A 126 17.31 -15.43 -12.09
C ARG A 126 18.40 -14.39 -11.87
N THR A 127 18.27 -13.57 -10.83
CA THR A 127 19.10 -12.36 -10.64
C THR A 127 20.10 -12.47 -9.50
N GLY A 128 19.94 -13.45 -8.61
CA GLY A 128 20.76 -13.60 -7.41
C GLY A 128 20.50 -12.56 -6.32
N LYS A 129 19.49 -11.72 -6.48
CA LYS A 129 19.14 -10.72 -5.47
C LYS A 129 18.50 -11.40 -4.26
N ARG A 130 18.81 -10.88 -3.07
CA ARG A 130 18.25 -11.40 -1.82
C ARG A 130 16.75 -11.14 -1.72
N VAL A 131 16.05 -12.05 -1.06
CA VAL A 131 14.62 -11.86 -0.76
C VAL A 131 14.46 -10.95 0.47
N PRO A 132 13.34 -10.18 0.57
CA PRO A 132 13.16 -9.22 1.66
C PRO A 132 13.18 -9.84 3.06
N TRP A 133 12.63 -11.03 3.21
CA TRP A 133 12.54 -11.69 4.52
C TRP A 133 13.90 -12.23 5.00
N GLU A 134 14.83 -12.53 4.09
CA GLU A 134 16.19 -12.94 4.48
C GLU A 134 16.98 -11.78 5.08
N VAL A 135 16.73 -10.56 4.60
CA VAL A 135 17.38 -9.37 5.13
C VAL A 135 17.00 -9.17 6.60
N ALA A 136 15.74 -9.42 6.97
CA ALA A 136 15.29 -9.32 8.35
C ALA A 136 15.96 -10.36 9.26
N VAL A 137 16.21 -11.57 8.76
CA VAL A 137 16.91 -12.62 9.50
C VAL A 137 18.36 -12.24 9.73
N ASP A 138 19.02 -11.66 8.74
CA ASP A 138 20.44 -11.27 8.82
C ASP A 138 20.67 -10.09 9.77
N ALA A 139 19.62 -9.33 10.09
CA ALA A 139 19.72 -8.19 11.02
C ALA A 139 19.84 -8.63 12.48
N ASP A 140 19.55 -9.88 12.76
CA ASP A 140 19.69 -10.47 14.08
C ASP A 140 21.12 -11.01 14.27
#